data_06b99ce8e3d98d927ee13e9a6c695bec
#
_entry.id   06b99ce8e3d98d927ee13e9a6c695bec
#
_cell.length_a   1.000
_cell.length_b   1.000
_cell.length_c   1.000
_cell.angle_alpha   90.00
_cell.angle_beta   90.00
_cell.angle_gamma   90.00
#
_symmetry.space_group_name_H-M   'P 1'
#
loop_
_entity.id
_entity.type
_entity.pdbx_description
1 polymer ?
#
loop_
_entity_poly.entity_id
_entity_poly.type
_entity_poly.pdbx_seq_one_letter_code
_entity_poly.pdbx_strand_id
1 'polypeptide(L)'
;WLIAIVLGPVLYVLAPGAILGPGFHMFTWHVPSGWSQFGAHTVPRVLLYVAAFYPVLALVSLNGLWLSVREKRIGLLELELCGAALTAFMGSLDPGSSYNVFIPLAAFTIVYGSIELARVAERLPVWRGVRPAYVIALLAFATLAHDPRAFWLPASAKASYAELQSTIRALDGTVYAPGIGDLADGPQLYPTAHWVALDDMMRGSHRTAADSALSRRMLDPIRHPAKTAYVLTNHPLATLAPPVSELADSYTLVEDYGARFASLAGLPRRFDHGYPRYLYRSTSTGGPAHAP
;
A
#
# COMPACT_ATOMS: atom_id res chain seq x y z
N TRP A 1 -14.33 23.61 17.63
CA TRP A 1 -13.81 22.97 16.43
C TRP A 1 -12.30 23.13 16.29
N LEU A 2 -11.73 24.32 16.48
CA LEU A 2 -10.27 24.57 16.40
C LEU A 2 -9.50 23.66 17.38
N ILE A 3 -10.02 23.45 18.59
CA ILE A 3 -9.44 22.55 19.58
C ILE A 3 -9.43 21.10 19.06
N ALA A 4 -10.51 20.63 18.43
CA ALA A 4 -10.58 19.27 17.88
C ALA A 4 -9.63 19.07 16.68
N ILE A 5 -9.50 20.08 15.83
CA ILE A 5 -8.58 20.06 14.66
C ILE A 5 -7.12 20.01 15.10
N VAL A 6 -6.75 20.67 16.19
CA VAL A 6 -5.37 20.67 16.70
C VAL A 6 -5.13 19.48 17.64
N LEU A 7 -6.07 19.23 18.56
CA LEU A 7 -5.92 18.16 19.56
C LEU A 7 -6.03 16.77 18.96
N GLY A 8 -6.84 16.59 17.93
CA GLY A 8 -7.01 15.30 17.26
C GLY A 8 -5.69 14.73 16.71
N PRO A 9 -4.97 15.45 15.82
CA PRO A 9 -3.65 15.03 15.35
C PRO A 9 -2.63 14.87 16.47
N VAL A 10 -2.62 15.78 17.46
CA VAL A 10 -1.70 15.69 18.59
C VAL A 10 -1.98 14.44 19.44
N LEU A 11 -3.24 14.15 19.75
CA LEU A 11 -3.62 12.93 20.46
C LEU A 11 -3.36 11.68 19.61
N TYR A 12 -3.60 11.74 18.30
CA TYR A 12 -3.30 10.64 17.38
C TYR A 12 -1.81 10.29 17.33
N VAL A 13 -0.94 11.28 17.43
CA VAL A 13 0.52 11.05 17.42
C VAL A 13 1.02 10.64 18.80
N LEU A 14 0.59 11.33 19.88
CA LEU A 14 1.14 11.12 21.21
C LEU A 14 0.56 9.90 21.93
N ALA A 15 -0.75 9.69 21.88
CA ALA A 15 -1.40 8.61 22.61
C ALA A 15 -1.00 7.21 22.12
N PRO A 16 -1.04 6.92 20.80
CA PRO A 16 -0.56 5.64 20.31
C PRO A 16 0.93 5.40 20.57
N GLY A 17 1.76 6.44 20.50
CA GLY A 17 3.18 6.34 20.82
C GLY A 17 3.42 5.93 22.28
N ALA A 18 2.61 6.45 23.20
CA ALA A 18 2.67 6.07 24.61
C ALA A 18 2.19 4.63 24.87
N ILE A 19 1.18 4.16 24.08
CA ILE A 19 0.58 2.83 24.24
C ILE A 19 1.37 1.76 23.47
N LEU A 20 1.76 2.05 22.22
CA LEU A 20 2.37 1.10 21.28
C LEU A 20 3.90 1.15 21.29
N GLY A 21 4.48 2.08 22.03
CA GLY A 21 5.92 2.21 22.23
C GLY A 21 6.67 2.86 21.06
N PRO A 22 8.02 2.88 21.15
CA PRO A 22 8.86 3.61 20.19
C PRO A 22 8.78 3.11 18.75
N GLY A 23 8.43 1.84 18.54
CA GLY A 23 8.21 1.30 17.19
C GLY A 23 7.09 2.00 16.43
N PHE A 24 6.04 2.44 17.11
CA PHE A 24 4.96 3.19 16.47
C PHE A 24 5.45 4.53 15.91
N HIS A 25 6.22 5.29 16.68
CA HIS A 25 6.81 6.55 16.20
C HIS A 25 7.78 6.33 15.04
N MET A 26 8.53 5.25 15.08
CA MET A 26 9.42 4.90 13.98
C MET A 26 8.64 4.72 12.68
N PHE A 27 7.62 3.87 12.66
CA PHE A 27 6.88 3.54 11.43
C PHE A 27 5.85 4.58 10.99
N THR A 28 5.31 5.39 11.90
CA THR A 28 4.28 6.38 11.54
C THR A 28 4.82 7.77 11.25
N TRP A 29 5.99 8.10 11.77
CA TRP A 29 6.56 9.43 11.64
C TRP A 29 7.98 9.45 11.11
N HIS A 30 8.89 8.75 11.78
CA HIS A 30 10.32 8.84 11.45
C HIS A 30 10.63 8.26 10.06
N VAL A 31 10.12 7.09 9.77
CA VAL A 31 10.30 6.43 8.48
C VAL A 31 9.63 7.23 7.34
N PRO A 32 8.34 7.61 7.41
CA PRO A 32 7.71 8.41 6.35
C PRO A 32 8.38 9.77 6.14
N SER A 33 8.86 10.43 7.19
CA SER A 33 9.54 11.72 7.04
C SER A 33 10.85 11.62 6.25
N GLY A 34 11.52 10.47 6.31
CA GLY A 34 12.75 10.21 5.56
C GLY A 34 12.51 9.98 4.06
N TRP A 35 11.30 9.57 3.65
CA TRP A 35 10.98 9.25 2.24
C TRP A 35 10.31 10.39 1.52
N SER A 36 9.65 11.27 2.25
CA SER A 36 8.87 12.34 1.66
C SER A 36 9.75 13.19 0.73
N GLN A 37 9.61 12.98 -0.56
CA GLN A 37 10.32 13.70 -1.59
C GLN A 37 9.32 14.42 -2.48
N PHE A 38 9.35 15.76 -2.45
CA PHE A 38 8.61 16.55 -3.41
C PHE A 38 9.31 16.47 -4.77
N GLY A 39 8.70 15.73 -5.68
CA GLY A 39 9.23 15.53 -7.03
C GLY A 39 8.25 15.98 -8.11
N ALA A 40 8.75 16.11 -9.34
CA ALA A 40 7.93 16.45 -10.50
C ALA A 40 6.78 15.46 -10.76
N HIS A 41 6.85 14.25 -10.18
CA HIS A 41 5.82 13.20 -10.30
C HIS A 41 4.65 13.36 -9.32
N THR A 42 4.82 14.11 -8.21
CA THR A 42 3.83 14.18 -7.12
C THR A 42 2.50 14.76 -7.58
N VAL A 43 2.53 15.96 -8.17
CA VAL A 43 1.32 16.65 -8.65
C VAL A 43 0.65 15.89 -9.80
N PRO A 44 1.39 15.48 -10.87
CA PRO A 44 0.81 14.66 -11.93
C PRO A 44 0.17 13.37 -11.43
N ARG A 45 0.74 12.71 -10.43
CA ARG A 45 0.20 11.47 -9.86
C ARG A 45 -1.17 11.68 -9.21
N VAL A 46 -1.32 12.73 -8.41
CA VAL A 46 -2.62 13.09 -7.80
C VAL A 46 -3.65 13.42 -8.88
N LEU A 47 -3.28 14.26 -9.85
CA LEU A 47 -4.17 14.69 -10.93
C LEU A 47 -4.60 13.52 -11.81
N LEU A 48 -3.67 12.63 -12.17
CA LEU A 48 -3.96 11.43 -12.97
C LEU A 48 -4.89 10.48 -12.22
N TYR A 49 -4.70 10.30 -10.91
CA TYR A 49 -5.59 9.48 -10.11
C TYR A 49 -7.01 10.04 -10.10
N VAL A 50 -7.17 11.34 -9.84
CA VAL A 50 -8.48 12.01 -9.85
C VAL A 50 -9.13 11.92 -11.24
N ALA A 51 -8.38 12.18 -12.30
CA ALA A 51 -8.87 12.13 -13.68
C ALA A 51 -9.26 10.71 -14.12
N ALA A 52 -8.55 9.69 -13.65
CA ALA A 52 -8.82 8.31 -14.02
C ALA A 52 -10.03 7.71 -13.30
N PHE A 53 -10.31 8.10 -12.06
CA PHE A 53 -11.31 7.42 -11.23
C PHE A 53 -12.60 8.20 -10.99
N TYR A 54 -12.55 9.53 -10.85
CA TYR A 54 -13.75 10.32 -10.53
C TYR A 54 -13.72 11.76 -11.06
N PRO A 55 -13.42 11.98 -12.35
CA PRO A 55 -13.20 13.32 -12.90
C PRO A 55 -14.43 14.21 -12.78
N VAL A 56 -15.62 13.68 -13.01
CA VAL A 56 -16.87 14.45 -12.96
C VAL A 56 -17.17 14.92 -11.54
N LEU A 57 -17.08 14.00 -10.56
CA LEU A 57 -17.34 14.35 -9.16
C LEU A 57 -16.27 15.31 -8.62
N ALA A 58 -15.01 15.18 -9.05
CA ALA A 58 -13.96 16.11 -8.69
C ALA A 58 -14.24 17.53 -9.20
N LEU A 59 -14.65 17.68 -10.46
CA LEU A 59 -15.02 18.99 -11.03
C LEU A 59 -16.22 19.60 -10.30
N VAL A 60 -17.25 18.81 -10.00
CA VAL A 60 -18.41 19.27 -9.23
C VAL A 60 -18.01 19.67 -7.82
N SER A 61 -17.14 18.89 -7.16
CA SER A 61 -16.62 19.20 -5.82
C SER A 61 -15.79 20.48 -5.82
N LEU A 62 -14.92 20.67 -6.79
CA LEU A 62 -14.13 21.90 -6.92
C LEU A 62 -15.00 23.12 -7.13
N ASN A 63 -16.04 22.99 -7.97
CA ASN A 63 -17.01 24.08 -8.16
C ASN A 63 -17.77 24.39 -6.88
N GLY A 64 -18.26 23.38 -6.14
CA GLY A 64 -18.92 23.54 -4.87
C GLY A 64 -18.04 24.21 -3.83
N LEU A 65 -16.79 23.74 -3.72
CA LEU A 65 -15.79 24.35 -2.82
C LEU A 65 -15.51 25.80 -3.16
N TRP A 66 -15.35 26.12 -4.45
CA TRP A 66 -15.17 27.50 -4.93
C TRP A 66 -16.35 28.39 -4.51
N LEU A 67 -17.58 27.91 -4.70
CA LEU A 67 -18.79 28.66 -4.31
C LEU A 67 -18.86 28.84 -2.79
N SER A 68 -18.56 27.80 -2.00
CA SER A 68 -18.54 27.87 -0.54
C SER A 68 -17.50 28.88 -0.02
N VAL A 69 -16.33 28.94 -0.64
CA VAL A 69 -15.30 29.96 -0.31
C VAL A 69 -15.79 31.37 -0.67
N ARG A 70 -16.30 31.55 -1.91
CA ARG A 70 -16.80 32.84 -2.38
C ARG A 70 -17.93 33.40 -1.53
N GLU A 71 -18.83 32.52 -1.06
CA GLU A 71 -19.99 32.89 -0.26
C GLU A 71 -19.67 32.87 1.25
N LYS A 72 -18.41 32.60 1.62
CA LYS A 72 -17.94 32.51 3.02
C LYS A 72 -18.74 31.50 3.88
N ARG A 73 -19.16 30.41 3.26
CA ARG A 73 -19.97 29.34 3.89
C ARG A 73 -19.20 28.03 4.01
N ILE A 74 -17.94 28.11 4.41
CA ILE A 74 -17.11 26.93 4.61
C ILE A 74 -17.61 26.14 5.83
N GLY A 75 -18.03 24.91 5.62
CA GLY A 75 -18.49 24.00 6.65
C GLY A 75 -17.50 22.84 6.90
N LEU A 76 -17.96 21.86 7.66
CA LEU A 76 -17.15 20.70 8.02
C LEU A 76 -16.75 19.88 6.80
N LEU A 77 -17.66 19.64 5.85
CA LEU A 77 -17.41 18.81 4.67
C LEU A 77 -16.35 19.42 3.76
N GLU A 78 -16.34 20.75 3.58
CA GLU A 78 -15.28 21.44 2.82
C GLU A 78 -13.93 21.29 3.50
N LEU A 79 -13.89 21.40 4.84
CA LEU A 79 -12.64 21.21 5.59
C LEU A 79 -12.14 19.77 5.51
N GLU A 80 -13.03 18.80 5.59
CA GLU A 80 -12.69 17.37 5.45
C GLU A 80 -12.21 17.04 4.04
N LEU A 81 -12.83 17.59 2.99
CA LEU A 81 -12.35 17.43 1.61
C LEU A 81 -10.94 18.02 1.43
N CYS A 82 -10.71 19.22 1.98
CA CYS A 82 -9.38 19.83 1.95
C CYS A 82 -8.35 19.00 2.75
N GLY A 83 -8.73 18.49 3.91
CA GLY A 83 -7.90 17.60 4.73
C GLY A 83 -7.56 16.31 4.00
N ALA A 84 -8.54 15.68 3.36
CA ALA A 84 -8.36 14.49 2.54
C ALA A 84 -7.44 14.73 1.33
N ALA A 85 -7.59 15.90 0.67
CA ALA A 85 -6.70 16.29 -0.42
C ALA A 85 -5.25 16.49 0.06
N LEU A 86 -5.08 17.13 1.22
CA LEU A 86 -3.77 17.30 1.84
C LEU A 86 -3.16 15.94 2.21
N THR A 87 -3.93 15.03 2.80
CA THR A 87 -3.48 13.68 3.16
C THR A 87 -3.06 12.90 1.91
N ALA A 88 -3.84 12.95 0.84
CA ALA A 88 -3.52 12.30 -0.42
C ALA A 88 -2.24 12.90 -1.05
N PHE A 89 -2.09 14.21 -0.99
CA PHE A 89 -0.89 14.90 -1.45
C PHE A 89 0.34 14.48 -0.64
N MET A 90 0.25 14.51 0.69
CA MET A 90 1.35 14.10 1.57
C MET A 90 1.72 12.62 1.35
N GLY A 91 0.73 11.74 1.21
CA GLY A 91 0.98 10.32 0.90
C GLY A 91 1.61 10.12 -0.48
N SER A 92 1.36 11.01 -1.46
CA SER A 92 1.96 10.92 -2.79
C SER A 92 3.40 11.43 -2.87
N LEU A 93 3.91 12.04 -1.79
CA LEU A 93 5.32 12.44 -1.69
C LEU A 93 6.26 11.22 -1.61
N ASP A 94 5.76 10.09 -1.17
CA ASP A 94 6.49 8.84 -1.22
C ASP A 94 6.40 8.22 -2.63
N PRO A 95 7.52 8.06 -3.36
CA PRO A 95 7.53 7.41 -4.68
C PRO A 95 7.04 5.96 -4.66
N GLY A 96 7.19 5.27 -3.53
CA GLY A 96 6.76 3.88 -3.33
C GLY A 96 5.32 3.72 -2.85
N SER A 97 4.62 4.82 -2.52
CA SER A 97 3.27 4.73 -2.00
C SER A 97 2.29 4.12 -3.01
N SER A 98 1.41 3.26 -2.53
CA SER A 98 0.35 2.67 -3.34
C SER A 98 -0.87 3.60 -3.46
N TYR A 99 -1.85 3.22 -4.30
CA TYR A 99 -3.06 4.03 -4.50
C TYR A 99 -3.96 4.16 -3.27
N ASN A 100 -3.71 3.40 -2.21
CA ASN A 100 -4.47 3.49 -0.96
C ASN A 100 -4.38 4.86 -0.27
N VAL A 101 -3.30 5.62 -0.50
CA VAL A 101 -3.14 7.00 0.00
C VAL A 101 -4.22 7.96 -0.53
N PHE A 102 -4.88 7.61 -1.63
CA PHE A 102 -5.95 8.40 -2.24
C PHE A 102 -7.36 8.01 -1.75
N ILE A 103 -7.52 6.94 -0.95
CA ILE A 103 -8.84 6.49 -0.47
C ILE A 103 -9.60 7.60 0.25
N PRO A 104 -9.00 8.36 1.20
CA PRO A 104 -9.72 9.46 1.85
C PRO A 104 -10.18 10.52 0.85
N LEU A 105 -9.32 10.93 -0.09
CA LEU A 105 -9.67 11.90 -1.12
C LEU A 105 -10.83 11.39 -2.00
N ALA A 106 -10.79 10.14 -2.42
CA ALA A 106 -11.87 9.52 -3.19
C ALA A 106 -13.19 9.52 -2.42
N ALA A 107 -13.18 9.07 -1.16
CA ALA A 107 -14.37 9.01 -0.32
C ALA A 107 -15.03 10.38 -0.15
N PHE A 108 -14.25 11.39 0.27
CA PHE A 108 -14.78 12.74 0.47
C PHE A 108 -15.17 13.44 -0.84
N THR A 109 -14.47 13.19 -1.95
CA THR A 109 -14.86 13.69 -3.27
C THR A 109 -16.18 13.08 -3.73
N ILE A 110 -16.42 11.79 -3.50
CA ILE A 110 -17.67 11.13 -3.85
C ILE A 110 -18.82 11.69 -3.01
N VAL A 111 -18.65 11.80 -1.70
CA VAL A 111 -19.69 12.31 -0.79
C VAL A 111 -20.01 13.77 -1.11
N TYR A 112 -19.00 14.64 -1.07
CA TYR A 112 -19.17 16.07 -1.31
C TYR A 112 -19.65 16.37 -2.73
N GLY A 113 -19.05 15.71 -3.73
CA GLY A 113 -19.44 15.86 -5.12
C GLY A 113 -20.87 15.41 -5.40
N SER A 114 -21.36 14.37 -4.72
CA SER A 114 -22.75 13.93 -4.83
C SER A 114 -23.73 14.96 -4.23
N ILE A 115 -23.39 15.55 -3.10
CA ILE A 115 -24.20 16.62 -2.47
C ILE A 115 -24.25 17.84 -3.39
N GLU A 116 -23.11 18.27 -3.92
CA GLU A 116 -23.05 19.42 -4.83
C GLU A 116 -23.75 19.14 -6.15
N LEU A 117 -23.67 17.91 -6.67
CA LEU A 117 -24.41 17.50 -7.86
C LEU A 117 -25.92 17.60 -7.64
N ALA A 118 -26.42 17.20 -6.46
CA ALA A 118 -27.83 17.38 -6.12
C ALA A 118 -28.24 18.85 -6.12
N ARG A 119 -27.42 19.73 -5.53
CA ARG A 119 -27.64 21.20 -5.54
C ARG A 119 -27.63 21.80 -6.94
N VAL A 120 -26.70 21.34 -7.78
CA VAL A 120 -26.65 21.76 -9.20
C VAL A 120 -27.87 21.26 -9.96
N ALA A 121 -28.35 20.05 -9.64
CA ALA A 121 -29.55 19.47 -10.25
C ALA A 121 -30.80 20.33 -10.07
N GLU A 122 -30.95 20.93 -8.89
CA GLU A 122 -32.08 21.81 -8.59
C GLU A 122 -32.04 23.14 -9.37
N ARG A 123 -30.86 23.59 -9.74
CA ARG A 123 -30.62 24.89 -10.39
C ARG A 123 -30.65 24.81 -11.92
N LEU A 124 -30.36 23.64 -12.48
CA LEU A 124 -30.28 23.48 -13.93
C LEU A 124 -31.68 23.33 -14.53
N PRO A 125 -32.01 24.11 -15.61
CA PRO A 125 -33.28 23.99 -16.29
C PRO A 125 -33.42 22.63 -16.98
N VAL A 126 -34.66 22.18 -17.09
CA VAL A 126 -34.99 21.00 -17.88
C VAL A 126 -34.79 21.31 -19.35
N TRP A 127 -33.94 20.52 -20.05
CA TRP A 127 -33.68 20.68 -21.45
C TRP A 127 -34.31 19.49 -22.25
N ARG A 128 -35.23 19.77 -23.14
CA ARG A 128 -35.96 18.72 -23.94
C ARG A 128 -36.53 17.57 -23.10
N GLY A 129 -37.05 17.89 -21.90
CA GLY A 129 -37.63 16.88 -21.03
C GLY A 129 -36.62 16.10 -20.15
N VAL A 130 -35.31 16.30 -20.36
CA VAL A 130 -34.25 15.68 -19.55
C VAL A 130 -33.63 16.70 -18.64
N ARG A 131 -33.43 16.34 -17.37
CA ARG A 131 -32.63 17.16 -16.43
C ARG A 131 -31.15 16.89 -16.68
N PRO A 132 -30.35 17.89 -17.05
CA PRO A 132 -28.91 17.73 -17.31
C PRO A 132 -28.15 17.06 -16.15
N ALA A 133 -28.62 17.27 -14.92
CA ALA A 133 -28.09 16.63 -13.75
C ALA A 133 -28.10 15.09 -13.80
N TYR A 134 -29.12 14.49 -14.44
CA TYR A 134 -29.15 13.01 -14.61
C TYR A 134 -28.05 12.55 -15.56
N VAL A 135 -27.76 13.32 -16.59
CA VAL A 135 -26.67 13.01 -17.54
C VAL A 135 -25.31 13.11 -16.80
N ILE A 136 -25.13 14.17 -16.02
CA ILE A 136 -23.91 14.36 -15.21
C ILE A 136 -23.77 13.22 -14.18
N ALA A 137 -24.86 12.88 -13.49
CA ALA A 137 -24.85 11.75 -12.56
C ALA A 137 -24.50 10.42 -13.26
N LEU A 138 -25.12 10.15 -14.41
CA LEU A 138 -24.84 8.94 -15.19
C LEU A 138 -23.37 8.89 -15.63
N LEU A 139 -22.80 9.99 -16.10
CA LEU A 139 -21.39 10.07 -16.44
C LEU A 139 -20.49 9.86 -15.22
N ALA A 140 -20.84 10.45 -14.07
CA ALA A 140 -20.10 10.23 -12.84
C ALA A 140 -20.11 8.75 -12.41
N PHE A 141 -21.27 8.09 -12.46
CA PHE A 141 -21.39 6.66 -12.16
C PHE A 141 -20.69 5.78 -13.22
N ALA A 142 -20.75 6.16 -14.50
CA ALA A 142 -20.05 5.43 -15.55
C ALA A 142 -18.53 5.41 -15.34
N THR A 143 -17.95 6.49 -14.82
CA THR A 143 -16.50 6.53 -14.48
C THR A 143 -16.14 5.65 -13.27
N LEU A 144 -17.10 5.38 -12.39
CA LEU A 144 -16.94 4.49 -11.25
C LEU A 144 -17.27 3.02 -11.57
N ALA A 145 -17.88 2.78 -12.72
CA ALA A 145 -18.24 1.43 -13.14
C ALA A 145 -16.98 0.60 -13.43
N HIS A 146 -16.82 -0.47 -12.68
CA HIS A 146 -15.74 -1.43 -12.88
C HIS A 146 -16.33 -2.79 -13.21
N ASP A 147 -15.64 -3.55 -14.06
CA ASP A 147 -16.00 -4.95 -14.27
C ASP A 147 -15.77 -5.73 -12.96
N PRO A 148 -16.81 -6.24 -12.28
CA PRO A 148 -16.64 -6.98 -11.04
C PRO A 148 -15.82 -8.26 -11.25
N ARG A 149 -15.76 -8.80 -12.48
CA ARG A 149 -14.95 -9.97 -12.79
C ARG A 149 -13.45 -9.70 -12.62
N ALA A 150 -13.03 -8.43 -12.76
CA ALA A 150 -11.64 -8.04 -12.52
C ALA A 150 -11.19 -8.26 -11.06
N PHE A 151 -12.14 -8.41 -10.14
CA PHE A 151 -11.86 -8.67 -8.71
C PHE A 151 -12.08 -10.13 -8.31
N TRP A 152 -12.60 -10.97 -9.21
CA TRP A 152 -12.83 -12.37 -8.91
C TRP A 152 -11.56 -13.18 -9.16
N LEU A 153 -11.13 -13.89 -8.11
CA LEU A 153 -10.04 -14.85 -8.23
C LEU A 153 -10.51 -16.04 -9.09
N PRO A 154 -9.87 -16.31 -10.23
CA PRO A 154 -10.16 -17.48 -11.04
C PRO A 154 -9.99 -18.77 -10.20
N ALA A 155 -10.76 -19.80 -10.51
CA ALA A 155 -10.64 -21.08 -9.82
C ALA A 155 -9.22 -21.66 -9.96
N SER A 156 -8.58 -21.47 -11.12
CA SER A 156 -7.18 -21.84 -11.34
C SER A 156 -6.21 -21.14 -10.39
N ALA A 157 -6.40 -19.86 -10.14
CA ALA A 157 -5.55 -19.13 -9.19
C ALA A 157 -5.73 -19.63 -7.75
N LYS A 158 -6.99 -19.94 -7.35
CA LYS A 158 -7.27 -20.53 -6.03
C LYS A 158 -6.60 -21.91 -5.88
N ALA A 159 -6.67 -22.75 -6.91
CA ALA A 159 -6.03 -24.06 -6.93
C ALA A 159 -4.51 -23.94 -6.83
N SER A 160 -3.89 -23.05 -7.63
CA SER A 160 -2.45 -22.80 -7.58
C SER A 160 -2.00 -22.23 -6.24
N TYR A 161 -2.81 -21.38 -5.61
CA TYR A 161 -2.50 -20.85 -4.28
C TYR A 161 -2.55 -21.97 -3.20
N ALA A 162 -3.56 -22.83 -3.24
CA ALA A 162 -3.65 -23.98 -2.34
C ALA A 162 -2.48 -24.97 -2.54
N GLU A 163 -2.08 -25.19 -3.78
CA GLU A 163 -0.92 -26.02 -4.12
C GLU A 163 0.38 -25.38 -3.59
N LEU A 164 0.56 -24.06 -3.78
CA LEU A 164 1.70 -23.33 -3.23
C LEU A 164 1.77 -23.46 -1.71
N GLN A 165 0.64 -23.26 -1.01
CA GLN A 165 0.58 -23.43 0.43
C GLN A 165 0.97 -24.85 0.87
N SER A 166 0.48 -25.88 0.17
CA SER A 166 0.84 -27.28 0.46
C SER A 166 2.33 -27.54 0.21
N THR A 167 2.89 -26.97 -0.86
CA THR A 167 4.32 -27.05 -1.18
C THR A 167 5.17 -26.44 -0.07
N ILE A 168 4.79 -25.23 0.39
CA ILE A 168 5.52 -24.55 1.49
C ILE A 168 5.44 -25.37 2.79
N ARG A 169 4.25 -25.90 3.12
CA ARG A 169 4.08 -26.74 4.33
C ARG A 169 4.88 -28.04 4.29
N ALA A 170 5.23 -28.54 3.12
CA ALA A 170 6.05 -29.73 2.95
C ALA A 170 7.56 -29.47 3.10
N LEU A 171 8.00 -28.23 3.16
CA LEU A 171 9.40 -27.88 3.38
C LEU A 171 9.82 -28.18 4.82
N ASP A 172 10.98 -28.78 4.99
CA ASP A 172 11.56 -29.23 6.26
C ASP A 172 12.35 -28.14 7.01
N GLY A 173 11.92 -26.89 6.92
CA GLY A 173 12.68 -25.76 7.48
C GLY A 173 11.86 -24.50 7.66
N THR A 174 12.56 -23.47 8.08
CA THR A 174 11.98 -22.13 8.21
C THR A 174 11.86 -21.48 6.84
N VAL A 175 10.69 -20.93 6.50
CA VAL A 175 10.44 -20.23 5.23
C VAL A 175 10.29 -18.75 5.49
N TYR A 176 11.12 -17.95 4.84
CA TYR A 176 11.03 -16.50 4.80
C TYR A 176 10.45 -16.06 3.45
N ALA A 177 9.30 -15.41 3.47
CA ALA A 177 8.61 -14.93 2.27
C ALA A 177 8.43 -13.41 2.34
N PRO A 178 9.49 -12.63 2.04
CA PRO A 178 9.51 -11.18 2.30
C PRO A 178 8.46 -10.38 1.54
N GLY A 179 8.03 -10.84 0.37
CA GLY A 179 7.06 -10.15 -0.48
C GLY A 179 5.62 -10.67 -0.39
N ILE A 180 5.34 -11.65 0.48
CA ILE A 180 4.09 -12.40 0.43
C ILE A 180 3.52 -12.55 1.85
N GLY A 181 2.94 -11.45 2.35
CA GLY A 181 2.35 -11.43 3.69
C GLY A 181 1.17 -12.39 3.89
N ASP A 182 0.49 -12.76 2.80
CA ASP A 182 -0.73 -13.57 2.84
C ASP A 182 -0.47 -15.08 2.99
N LEU A 183 0.79 -15.52 2.92
CA LEU A 183 1.15 -16.92 3.15
C LEU A 183 1.23 -17.29 4.63
N ALA A 184 0.77 -16.44 5.51
CA ALA A 184 1.05 -16.41 6.95
C ALA A 184 0.49 -17.56 7.79
N ASP A 185 -0.12 -18.59 7.22
CA ASP A 185 -0.82 -19.63 7.99
C ASP A 185 -0.01 -20.92 8.23
N GLY A 186 1.32 -20.87 8.21
CA GLY A 186 2.15 -22.06 8.45
C GLY A 186 3.12 -21.88 9.61
N PRO A 187 3.29 -22.88 10.50
CA PRO A 187 4.26 -22.84 11.60
C PRO A 187 5.71 -22.74 11.12
N GLN A 188 5.96 -22.95 9.84
CA GLN A 188 7.28 -22.84 9.22
C GLN A 188 7.60 -21.43 8.74
N LEU A 189 6.58 -20.54 8.62
CA LEU A 189 6.80 -19.19 8.13
C LEU A 189 7.51 -18.34 9.18
N TYR A 190 8.58 -17.71 8.77
CA TYR A 190 9.27 -16.74 9.60
C TYR A 190 8.40 -15.49 9.75
N PRO A 191 7.97 -15.13 10.98
CA PRO A 191 6.86 -14.21 11.21
C PRO A 191 7.19 -12.74 10.99
N THR A 192 8.38 -12.40 10.51
CA THR A 192 8.81 -11.01 10.51
C THR A 192 9.39 -10.55 9.21
N ALA A 193 9.37 -9.23 9.06
CA ALA A 193 10.11 -8.45 8.09
C ALA A 193 9.63 -8.63 6.64
N HIS A 194 8.41 -8.17 6.38
CA HIS A 194 8.01 -7.87 5.02
C HIS A 194 9.08 -6.98 4.36
N TRP A 195 9.52 -7.33 3.13
CA TRP A 195 10.62 -6.64 2.45
C TRP A 195 10.37 -5.13 2.29
N VAL A 196 9.10 -4.71 2.12
CA VAL A 196 8.73 -3.30 2.05
C VAL A 196 9.10 -2.59 3.35
N ALA A 197 8.80 -3.16 4.52
CA ALA A 197 9.16 -2.54 5.79
C ALA A 197 10.69 -2.44 5.98
N LEU A 198 11.42 -3.44 5.48
CA LEU A 198 12.90 -3.39 5.51
C LEU A 198 13.46 -2.37 4.52
N ASP A 199 12.92 -2.32 3.31
CA ASP A 199 13.28 -1.34 2.30
C ASP A 199 12.99 0.07 2.80
N ASP A 200 11.84 0.27 3.42
CA ASP A 200 11.43 1.52 4.02
C ASP A 200 12.37 1.99 5.13
N MET A 201 12.84 1.09 6.00
CA MET A 201 13.87 1.41 7.00
C MET A 201 15.23 1.74 6.38
N MET A 202 15.50 1.22 5.19
CA MET A 202 16.80 1.36 4.51
C MET A 202 16.80 2.49 3.47
N ARG A 203 15.63 2.95 3.03
CA ARG A 203 15.48 4.12 2.14
C ARG A 203 15.54 5.41 2.94
N GLY A 204 15.92 6.47 2.27
CA GLY A 204 15.80 7.84 2.74
C GLY A 204 17.08 8.46 3.25
N SER A 205 17.08 9.79 3.25
CA SER A 205 18.22 10.63 3.64
C SER A 205 18.48 10.62 5.17
N HIS A 206 17.55 10.12 5.96
CA HIS A 206 17.63 10.10 7.43
C HIS A 206 17.90 8.72 8.01
N ARG A 207 18.35 7.79 7.18
CA ARG A 207 18.78 6.47 7.63
C ARG A 207 19.82 6.58 8.74
N THR A 208 19.51 6.04 9.90
CA THR A 208 20.45 5.98 11.04
C THR A 208 21.20 4.66 11.05
N ALA A 209 22.30 4.64 11.80
CA ALA A 209 23.01 3.40 12.08
C ALA A 209 22.13 2.39 12.84
N ALA A 210 21.19 2.90 13.68
CA ALA A 210 20.24 2.09 14.41
C ALA A 210 19.24 1.39 13.48
N ASP A 211 18.74 2.08 12.45
CA ASP A 211 17.82 1.49 11.44
C ASP A 211 18.51 0.34 10.69
N SER A 212 19.76 0.55 10.31
CA SER A 212 20.59 -0.46 9.64
C SER A 212 20.88 -1.66 10.55
N ALA A 213 21.16 -1.42 11.82
CA ALA A 213 21.38 -2.49 12.79
C ALA A 213 20.10 -3.28 13.08
N LEU A 214 18.96 -2.59 13.21
CA LEU A 214 17.66 -3.24 13.42
C LEU A 214 17.28 -4.13 12.24
N SER A 215 17.35 -3.63 11.00
CA SER A 215 16.99 -4.39 9.80
C SER A 215 17.87 -5.63 9.63
N ARG A 216 19.17 -5.53 9.89
CA ARG A 216 20.07 -6.69 9.89
C ARG A 216 19.69 -7.70 10.96
N ARG A 217 19.46 -7.25 12.21
CA ARG A 217 19.06 -8.13 13.32
C ARG A 217 17.75 -8.86 13.04
N MET A 218 16.79 -8.22 12.33
CA MET A 218 15.55 -8.86 11.93
C MET A 218 15.78 -10.02 10.95
N LEU A 219 16.85 -9.99 10.15
CA LEU A 219 17.21 -11.03 9.20
C LEU A 219 18.26 -12.01 9.71
N ASP A 220 18.85 -11.80 10.89
CA ASP A 220 19.88 -12.69 11.44
C ASP A 220 19.48 -14.17 11.49
N PRO A 221 18.24 -14.54 11.93
CA PRO A 221 17.82 -15.95 11.96
C PRO A 221 17.70 -16.58 10.57
N ILE A 222 17.54 -15.77 9.53
CA ILE A 222 17.50 -16.21 8.14
C ILE A 222 18.92 -16.21 7.55
N ARG A 223 19.75 -15.23 7.91
CA ARG A 223 21.13 -15.14 7.46
C ARG A 223 22.01 -16.26 8.05
N HIS A 224 21.76 -16.63 9.31
CA HIS A 224 22.48 -17.67 10.05
C HIS A 224 21.50 -18.70 10.60
N PRO A 225 20.85 -19.50 9.72
CA PRO A 225 19.83 -20.41 10.17
C PRO A 225 20.43 -21.58 10.95
N ALA A 226 19.86 -21.89 12.12
CA ALA A 226 20.23 -23.03 12.92
C ALA A 226 19.83 -24.38 12.27
N LYS A 227 18.85 -24.35 11.38
CA LYS A 227 18.36 -25.45 10.56
C LYS A 227 18.23 -24.99 9.13
N THR A 228 17.84 -25.89 8.22
CA THR A 228 17.53 -25.51 6.84
C THR A 228 16.54 -24.33 6.82
N ALA A 229 16.87 -23.32 6.05
CA ALA A 229 15.99 -22.20 5.80
C ALA A 229 15.77 -22.01 4.29
N TYR A 230 14.61 -21.50 3.97
CA TYR A 230 14.19 -21.18 2.61
C TYR A 230 13.80 -19.71 2.50
N VAL A 231 14.10 -19.12 1.36
CA VAL A 231 13.65 -17.77 1.00
C VAL A 231 12.80 -17.88 -0.25
N LEU A 232 11.57 -17.37 -0.18
CA LEU A 232 10.61 -17.41 -1.27
C LEU A 232 10.32 -15.98 -1.74
N THR A 233 10.68 -15.66 -2.97
CA THR A 233 10.61 -14.30 -3.53
C THR A 233 9.87 -14.26 -4.85
N ASN A 234 9.38 -13.07 -5.21
CA ASN A 234 8.77 -12.80 -6.51
C ASN A 234 9.79 -12.39 -7.59
N HIS A 235 10.94 -11.86 -7.17
CA HIS A 235 12.06 -11.47 -8.02
C HIS A 235 13.33 -12.25 -7.64
N PRO A 236 14.33 -12.33 -8.52
CA PRO A 236 15.60 -12.91 -8.14
C PRO A 236 16.17 -12.24 -6.89
N LEU A 237 16.63 -13.04 -5.93
CA LEU A 237 17.04 -12.58 -4.60
C LEU A 237 18.06 -11.44 -4.67
N ALA A 238 19.05 -11.55 -5.57
CA ALA A 238 20.09 -10.54 -5.78
C ALA A 238 19.56 -9.19 -6.32
N THR A 239 18.34 -9.15 -6.87
CA THR A 239 17.74 -7.92 -7.42
C THR A 239 16.87 -7.17 -6.43
N LEU A 240 16.63 -7.74 -5.26
CA LEU A 240 15.87 -7.09 -4.19
C LEU A 240 16.71 -6.00 -3.52
N ALA A 241 16.04 -5.10 -2.83
CA ALA A 241 16.75 -4.08 -2.05
C ALA A 241 17.49 -4.67 -0.84
N PRO A 242 18.64 -4.11 -0.44
CA PRO A 242 19.28 -4.47 0.81
C PRO A 242 18.32 -4.20 2.01
N PRO A 243 18.37 -4.99 3.08
CA PRO A 243 19.34 -6.07 3.34
C PRO A 243 18.93 -7.45 2.82
N VAL A 244 17.80 -7.58 2.12
CA VAL A 244 17.28 -8.87 1.63
C VAL A 244 18.18 -9.43 0.53
N SER A 245 18.68 -8.58 -0.38
CA SER A 245 19.62 -9.00 -1.43
C SER A 245 20.94 -9.58 -0.89
N GLU A 246 21.34 -9.16 0.30
CA GLU A 246 22.56 -9.68 0.96
C GLU A 246 22.44 -11.18 1.32
N LEU A 247 21.23 -11.73 1.31
CA LEU A 247 21.02 -13.17 1.51
C LEU A 247 21.45 -14.00 0.29
N ALA A 248 21.59 -13.38 -0.89
CA ALA A 248 21.93 -14.09 -2.12
C ALA A 248 23.26 -14.88 -2.02
N ASP A 249 24.23 -14.39 -1.23
CA ASP A 249 25.51 -15.06 -1.02
C ASP A 249 25.42 -16.35 -0.21
N SER A 250 24.35 -16.49 0.57
CA SER A 250 24.15 -17.62 1.49
C SER A 250 23.02 -18.56 1.06
N TYR A 251 22.42 -18.32 -0.09
CA TYR A 251 21.27 -19.06 -0.57
C TYR A 251 21.43 -19.46 -2.03
N THR A 252 21.06 -20.69 -2.37
CA THR A 252 21.02 -21.18 -3.75
C THR A 252 19.59 -21.35 -4.23
N LEU A 253 19.34 -21.03 -5.50
CA LEU A 253 18.06 -21.27 -6.15
C LEU A 253 17.78 -22.78 -6.23
N VAL A 254 16.66 -23.22 -5.68
CA VAL A 254 16.21 -24.63 -5.72
C VAL A 254 15.19 -24.82 -6.83
N GLU A 255 14.23 -23.89 -6.96
CA GLU A 255 13.14 -24.03 -7.91
C GLU A 255 12.63 -22.66 -8.39
N ASP A 256 12.32 -22.57 -9.69
CA ASP A 256 11.59 -21.46 -10.31
C ASP A 256 10.13 -21.92 -10.53
N TYR A 257 9.24 -21.40 -9.72
CA TYR A 257 7.80 -21.67 -9.79
C TYR A 257 7.07 -20.92 -10.92
N GLY A 258 7.78 -20.15 -11.75
CA GLY A 258 7.17 -19.28 -12.74
C GLY A 258 6.18 -19.98 -13.69
N ALA A 259 6.53 -21.20 -14.15
CA ALA A 259 5.64 -21.99 -15.00
C ALA A 259 4.55 -22.70 -14.17
N ARG A 260 4.88 -23.21 -12.99
CA ARG A 260 3.98 -24.01 -12.14
C ARG A 260 2.80 -23.21 -11.61
N PHE A 261 3.05 -21.98 -11.19
CA PHE A 261 2.04 -21.08 -10.63
C PHE A 261 1.71 -19.88 -11.54
N ALA A 262 1.83 -20.06 -12.85
CA ALA A 262 1.59 -19.00 -13.83
C ALA A 262 0.18 -18.38 -13.73
N SER A 263 -0.82 -19.13 -13.26
CA SER A 263 -2.17 -18.62 -13.03
C SER A 263 -2.24 -17.55 -11.92
N LEU A 264 -1.26 -17.50 -11.01
CA LEU A 264 -1.13 -16.45 -10.00
C LEU A 264 -0.59 -15.13 -10.61
N ALA A 265 0.16 -15.21 -11.73
CA ALA A 265 0.64 -14.03 -12.45
C ALA A 265 -0.47 -13.25 -13.16
N GLY A 266 -1.57 -13.90 -13.49
CA GLY A 266 -2.73 -13.30 -14.16
C GLY A 266 -3.70 -12.58 -13.23
N LEU A 267 -3.43 -12.57 -11.93
CA LEU A 267 -4.21 -11.79 -10.98
C LEU A 267 -4.06 -10.30 -11.30
N PRO A 268 -5.13 -9.49 -11.15
CA PRO A 268 -5.10 -8.10 -11.57
C PRO A 268 -3.84 -7.41 -11.06
N ARG A 269 -3.01 -6.94 -11.99
CA ARG A 269 -1.70 -6.27 -11.74
C ARG A 269 -1.77 -5.01 -10.87
N ARG A 270 -2.92 -4.73 -10.28
CA ARG A 270 -3.08 -3.63 -9.33
C ARG A 270 -2.34 -3.84 -8.01
N PHE A 271 -1.95 -5.07 -7.74
CA PHE A 271 -1.00 -5.41 -6.68
C PHE A 271 0.31 -5.75 -7.38
N ASP A 272 1.22 -4.81 -7.43
CA ASP A 272 2.55 -4.92 -8.07
C ASP A 272 3.49 -5.89 -7.32
N HIS A 273 2.94 -6.59 -6.36
CA HIS A 273 3.59 -7.62 -5.58
C HIS A 273 3.36 -8.94 -6.30
N GLY A 274 4.29 -9.28 -7.20
CA GLY A 274 4.23 -10.51 -7.98
C GLY A 274 3.98 -11.75 -7.10
N TYR A 275 3.52 -12.82 -7.74
CA TYR A 275 3.39 -14.12 -7.07
C TYR A 275 4.77 -14.68 -6.73
N PRO A 276 4.86 -15.56 -5.70
CA PRO A 276 6.12 -16.22 -5.34
C PRO A 276 6.60 -17.06 -6.50
N ARG A 277 7.81 -16.77 -6.93
CA ARG A 277 8.41 -17.38 -8.10
C ARG A 277 9.66 -18.17 -7.79
N TYR A 278 10.52 -17.64 -6.97
CA TYR A 278 11.84 -18.19 -6.75
C TYR A 278 11.97 -18.75 -5.35
N LEU A 279 12.22 -20.06 -5.24
CA LEU A 279 12.54 -20.71 -3.97
C LEU A 279 14.04 -20.92 -3.86
N TYR A 280 14.62 -20.33 -2.84
CA TYR A 280 16.03 -20.48 -2.48
C TYR A 280 16.16 -21.30 -1.19
N ARG A 281 17.27 -22.03 -1.07
CA ARG A 281 17.62 -22.81 0.13
C ARG A 281 18.97 -22.35 0.66
N SER A 282 19.11 -22.29 1.99
CA SER A 282 20.39 -21.98 2.63
C SER A 282 21.48 -22.95 2.25
N THR A 283 22.68 -22.43 1.95
CA THR A 283 23.86 -23.24 1.58
C THR A 283 24.55 -23.83 2.79
N SER A 284 24.43 -23.21 3.96
CA SER A 284 25.00 -23.68 5.23
C SER A 284 23.87 -24.03 6.22
N THR A 285 23.91 -25.23 6.76
CA THR A 285 23.18 -25.63 7.94
C THR A 285 24.17 -25.68 9.11
N GLY A 286 23.99 -24.82 10.11
CA GLY A 286 24.72 -24.95 11.37
C GLY A 286 26.07 -24.24 11.44
N GLY A 287 26.07 -22.93 11.52
CA GLY A 287 27.12 -22.22 12.27
C GLY A 287 26.87 -22.38 13.78
N PRO A 288 27.90 -22.33 14.63
CA PRO A 288 27.73 -22.42 16.06
C PRO A 288 26.77 -21.32 16.52
N ALA A 289 25.71 -21.72 17.21
CA ALA A 289 24.85 -20.77 17.90
C ALA A 289 25.72 -19.91 18.82
N HIS A 290 25.93 -18.66 18.46
CA HIS A 290 26.41 -17.69 19.44
C HIS A 290 25.33 -17.60 20.51
N ALA A 291 25.58 -18.26 21.64
CA ALA A 291 24.82 -18.09 22.87
C ALA A 291 24.81 -16.61 23.25
N PRO A 292 23.71 -16.11 23.83
CA PRO A 292 23.50 -14.73 24.18
C PRO A 292 24.50 -14.18 25.19
#